data_8a455a53f856117d6986be41c99fbd23
#
_entry.id   8a455a53f856117d6986be41c99fbd23
#
_cell.length_a   1.000
_cell.length_b   1.000
_cell.length_c   1.000
_cell.angle_alpha   90.00
_cell.angle_beta   90.00
_cell.angle_gamma   90.00
#
_symmetry.space_group_name_H-M   'P 1'
#
loop_
_entity.id
_entity.type
_entity.pdbx_description
1 polymer ?
#
loop_
_entity_poly.entity_id
_entity_poly.type
_entity_poly.pdbx_seq_one_letter_code
_entity_poly.pdbx_strand_id
1 'polypeptide(L)'
;MSLVLRIVALLALLMLAPLAGAQGQDDAIILIAHPAFRDLEYRQTVLVAAPAPNGGHVGVILNRPTRRSLGSLFPEHEPSKKVVEPVFYGGPFSRGALVALVRADEAPGAGSVLLMKNLYLAFRANTIDHVIETTPNEARYFVGYVGWRPGELRGEIDRGLWTVANADLDLIFRKDTEGLWEELLQQSKRIRAAPDLPLPADVEIALR
;
A
#
# COMPACT_ATOMS: atom_id res chain seq x y z
N MET A 1 43.52 -17.23 -39.16
CA MET A 1 42.48 -17.06 -38.10
C MET A 1 41.21 -17.66 -38.66
N SER A 2 40.83 -18.83 -38.19
CA SER A 2 39.81 -19.67 -38.81
C SER A 2 38.39 -19.10 -38.55
N LEU A 3 37.51 -19.36 -39.52
CA LEU A 3 36.09 -19.01 -39.47
C LEU A 3 35.41 -19.42 -38.16
N VAL A 4 35.86 -20.51 -37.54
CA VAL A 4 35.39 -21.03 -36.23
C VAL A 4 35.65 -20.05 -35.11
N LEU A 5 36.77 -19.32 -35.09
CA LEU A 5 37.10 -18.34 -34.04
C LEU A 5 36.20 -17.06 -34.13
N ARG A 6 35.72 -16.75 -35.33
CA ARG A 6 34.79 -15.61 -35.51
C ARG A 6 33.36 -15.94 -35.09
N ILE A 7 32.93 -17.18 -35.24
CA ILE A 7 31.61 -17.66 -34.82
C ILE A 7 31.52 -17.73 -33.30
N VAL A 8 32.59 -18.20 -32.62
CA VAL A 8 32.63 -18.24 -31.15
C VAL A 8 32.63 -16.82 -30.54
N ALA A 9 33.32 -15.86 -31.18
CA ALA A 9 33.30 -14.46 -30.71
C ALA A 9 31.93 -13.77 -30.89
N LEU A 10 31.17 -14.17 -31.95
CA LEU A 10 29.81 -13.62 -32.16
C LEU A 10 28.78 -14.26 -31.19
N LEU A 11 28.95 -15.52 -30.83
CA LEU A 11 28.09 -16.19 -29.83
C LEU A 11 28.34 -15.70 -28.39
N ALA A 12 29.58 -15.31 -28.06
CA ALA A 12 29.90 -14.74 -26.74
C ALA A 12 29.33 -13.34 -26.53
N LEU A 13 29.08 -12.58 -27.62
CA LEU A 13 28.50 -11.22 -27.53
C LEU A 13 26.98 -11.22 -27.36
N LEU A 14 26.29 -12.33 -27.63
CA LEU A 14 24.84 -12.45 -27.45
C LEU A 14 24.42 -12.82 -26.01
N MET A 15 25.37 -13.13 -25.13
CA MET A 15 25.06 -13.53 -23.73
C MET A 15 25.16 -12.39 -22.71
N LEU A 16 25.46 -11.15 -23.13
CA LEU A 16 25.36 -9.97 -22.30
C LEU A 16 24.10 -9.15 -22.69
N ALA A 17 22.96 -9.81 -22.78
CA ALA A 17 21.72 -9.07 -22.56
C ALA A 17 21.76 -8.64 -21.09
N PRO A 18 21.69 -7.33 -20.76
CA PRO A 18 21.39 -6.96 -19.40
C PRO A 18 20.09 -7.68 -19.07
N LEU A 19 20.09 -8.47 -18.01
CA LEU A 19 18.87 -8.74 -17.26
C LEU A 19 18.38 -7.34 -16.90
N ALA A 20 17.56 -6.77 -17.76
CA ALA A 20 16.64 -5.72 -17.34
C ALA A 20 15.89 -6.39 -16.21
N GLY A 21 16.35 -6.11 -14.99
CA GLY A 21 15.63 -6.46 -13.81
C GLY A 21 14.23 -5.94 -14.09
N ALA A 22 13.25 -6.81 -14.05
CA ALA A 22 11.88 -6.41 -13.89
C ALA A 22 11.89 -5.50 -12.65
N GLN A 23 11.97 -4.20 -12.87
CA GLN A 23 11.56 -3.19 -11.90
C GLN A 23 10.05 -3.37 -11.86
N GLY A 24 9.64 -4.45 -11.17
CA GLY A 24 8.25 -4.77 -10.92
C GLY A 24 7.78 -3.83 -9.82
N GLN A 25 6.92 -2.91 -10.13
CA GLN A 25 5.57 -2.95 -9.59
C GLN A 25 5.44 -3.17 -8.08
N ASP A 26 6.32 -2.51 -7.28
CA ASP A 26 6.16 -2.42 -5.84
C ASP A 26 5.64 -1.04 -5.44
N ASP A 27 4.92 -0.37 -6.36
CA ASP A 27 4.42 0.97 -6.10
C ASP A 27 2.99 0.89 -5.56
N ALA A 28 2.89 1.17 -4.28
CA ALA A 28 1.58 1.41 -3.66
C ALA A 28 0.90 2.61 -4.33
N ILE A 29 -0.41 2.54 -4.38
CA ILE A 29 -1.28 3.65 -4.84
C ILE A 29 -2.20 4.09 -3.73
N ILE A 30 -2.60 5.35 -3.77
CA ILE A 30 -3.69 5.89 -2.96
C ILE A 30 -4.99 5.79 -3.76
N LEU A 31 -6.00 5.20 -3.14
CA LEU A 31 -7.35 5.09 -3.67
C LEU A 31 -8.26 6.04 -2.90
N ILE A 32 -8.87 6.98 -3.60
CA ILE A 32 -9.82 7.94 -3.04
C ILE A 32 -11.21 7.54 -3.52
N ALA A 33 -12.11 7.18 -2.61
CA ALA A 33 -13.46 6.74 -2.94
C ALA A 33 -14.21 7.83 -3.70
N HIS A 34 -14.83 7.48 -4.83
CA HIS A 34 -15.66 8.41 -5.57
C HIS A 34 -16.92 8.76 -4.76
N PRO A 35 -17.42 10.01 -4.81
CA PRO A 35 -18.62 10.42 -4.05
C PRO A 35 -19.88 9.58 -4.28
N ALA A 36 -20.00 8.97 -5.46
CA ALA A 36 -21.11 8.07 -5.78
C ALA A 36 -20.95 6.65 -5.21
N PHE A 37 -19.82 6.35 -4.58
CA PHE A 37 -19.60 5.05 -3.93
C PHE A 37 -20.52 4.90 -2.74
N ARG A 38 -21.55 4.06 -2.85
CA ARG A 38 -22.63 3.95 -1.85
C ARG A 38 -22.39 2.86 -0.81
N ASP A 39 -21.44 1.98 -1.04
CA ASP A 39 -21.08 0.95 -0.09
C ASP A 39 -20.59 1.59 1.22
N LEU A 40 -21.21 1.18 2.34
CA LEU A 40 -20.93 1.73 3.66
C LEU A 40 -19.50 1.47 4.13
N GLU A 41 -18.88 0.41 3.62
CA GLU A 41 -17.51 0.04 3.95
C GLU A 41 -16.49 0.96 3.28
N TYR A 42 -16.82 1.51 2.11
CA TYR A 42 -15.86 2.24 1.26
C TYR A 42 -16.20 3.70 1.01
N ARG A 43 -17.45 4.15 1.27
CA ARG A 43 -17.80 5.56 1.06
C ARG A 43 -16.89 6.48 1.88
N GLN A 44 -16.44 7.58 1.26
CA GLN A 44 -15.58 8.59 1.92
C GLN A 44 -14.30 8.00 2.53
N THR A 45 -13.73 6.98 1.90
CA THR A 45 -12.48 6.38 2.35
C THR A 45 -11.31 6.80 1.48
N VAL A 46 -10.15 6.81 2.11
CA VAL A 46 -8.83 6.87 1.49
C VAL A 46 -8.10 5.60 1.88
N LEU A 47 -7.59 4.87 0.89
CA LEU A 47 -6.85 3.63 1.12
C LEU A 47 -5.44 3.74 0.53
N VAL A 48 -4.51 3.01 1.12
CA VAL A 48 -3.30 2.59 0.43
C VAL A 48 -3.51 1.17 -0.06
N ALA A 49 -3.15 0.88 -1.30
CA ALA A 49 -3.23 -0.45 -1.91
C ALA A 49 -1.96 -0.74 -2.71
N ALA A 50 -1.54 -2.00 -2.74
CA ALA A 50 -0.41 -2.46 -3.52
C ALA A 50 -0.65 -3.87 -4.08
N PRO A 51 0.08 -4.29 -5.11
CA PRO A 51 0.03 -5.65 -5.61
C PRO A 51 0.33 -6.67 -4.49
N ALA A 52 -0.39 -7.77 -4.50
CA ALA A 52 -0.21 -8.88 -3.58
C ALA A 52 0.41 -10.08 -4.30
N PRO A 53 1.15 -10.96 -3.59
CA PRO A 53 1.85 -12.11 -4.20
C PRO A 53 0.94 -13.09 -4.97
N ASN A 54 -0.37 -13.05 -4.71
CA ASN A 54 -1.36 -13.88 -5.40
C ASN A 54 -1.88 -13.27 -6.72
N GLY A 55 -1.27 -12.19 -7.20
CA GLY A 55 -1.67 -11.47 -8.42
C GLY A 55 -2.88 -10.53 -8.22
N GLY A 56 -3.42 -10.44 -7.01
CA GLY A 56 -4.43 -9.45 -6.64
C GLY A 56 -3.81 -8.21 -6.03
N HIS A 57 -4.60 -7.49 -5.22
CA HIS A 57 -4.13 -6.33 -4.45
C HIS A 57 -4.53 -6.49 -2.99
N VAL A 58 -3.77 -5.81 -2.12
CA VAL A 58 -4.05 -5.73 -0.69
C VAL A 58 -3.85 -4.29 -0.22
N GLY A 59 -4.62 -3.88 0.77
CA GLY A 59 -4.50 -2.53 1.31
C GLY A 59 -5.24 -2.33 2.62
N VAL A 60 -5.19 -1.10 3.13
CA VAL A 60 -5.90 -0.69 4.34
C VAL A 60 -6.51 0.70 4.19
N ILE A 61 -7.62 0.92 4.88
CA ILE A 61 -8.28 2.23 4.96
C ILE A 61 -7.51 3.12 5.95
N LEU A 62 -7.06 4.28 5.49
CA LEU A 62 -6.20 5.19 6.25
C LEU A 62 -6.96 6.17 7.15
N ASN A 63 -8.21 6.52 6.81
CA ASN A 63 -8.96 7.60 7.43
C ASN A 63 -10.15 7.13 8.29
N ARG A 64 -10.04 5.95 8.94
CA ARG A 64 -11.05 5.46 9.88
C ARG A 64 -10.44 5.11 11.24
N PRO A 65 -10.01 6.10 12.04
CA PRO A 65 -9.56 5.84 13.40
C PRO A 65 -10.72 5.31 14.23
N THR A 66 -10.45 4.33 15.08
CA THR A 66 -11.41 3.85 16.08
C THR A 66 -11.22 4.62 17.39
N ARG A 67 -12.09 4.41 18.37
CA ARG A 67 -11.92 4.96 19.72
C ARG A 67 -11.06 4.08 20.63
N ARG A 68 -10.36 3.07 20.08
CA ARG A 68 -9.61 2.09 20.85
C ARG A 68 -8.12 2.28 20.64
N SER A 69 -7.38 2.31 21.73
CA SER A 69 -5.92 2.23 21.69
C SER A 69 -5.48 0.77 21.59
N LEU A 70 -4.26 0.53 21.10
CA LEU A 70 -3.70 -0.82 21.08
C LEU A 70 -3.59 -1.40 22.49
N GLY A 71 -3.19 -0.59 23.48
CA GLY A 71 -3.15 -1.02 24.89
C GLY A 71 -4.51 -1.41 25.46
N SER A 72 -5.63 -0.82 24.95
CA SER A 72 -6.97 -1.24 25.37
C SER A 72 -7.42 -2.58 24.77
N LEU A 73 -6.84 -2.97 23.64
CA LEU A 73 -7.07 -4.28 23.02
C LEU A 73 -6.22 -5.37 23.67
N PHE A 74 -5.03 -5.01 24.16
CA PHE A 74 -4.08 -5.93 24.78
C PHE A 74 -3.62 -5.40 26.14
N PRO A 75 -4.50 -5.38 27.16
CA PRO A 75 -4.23 -4.73 28.45
C PRO A 75 -3.06 -5.33 29.23
N GLU A 76 -2.79 -6.63 29.03
CA GLU A 76 -1.69 -7.34 29.67
C GLU A 76 -0.36 -7.20 28.92
N HIS A 77 -0.36 -6.60 27.73
CA HIS A 77 0.82 -6.43 26.91
C HIS A 77 1.38 -5.01 27.07
N GLU A 78 2.35 -4.83 27.96
CA GLU A 78 2.92 -3.50 28.28
C GLU A 78 3.45 -2.73 27.05
N PRO A 79 4.13 -3.36 26.04
CA PRO A 79 4.56 -2.64 24.84
C PRO A 79 3.42 -1.99 24.07
N SER A 80 2.23 -2.60 24.02
CA SER A 80 1.06 -2.04 23.34
C SER A 80 0.58 -0.71 23.93
N LYS A 81 0.85 -0.45 25.20
CA LYS A 81 0.51 0.80 25.88
C LYS A 81 1.36 1.98 25.42
N LYS A 82 2.51 1.72 24.77
CA LYS A 82 3.41 2.74 24.23
C LYS A 82 2.95 3.28 22.87
N VAL A 83 2.01 2.60 22.21
CA VAL A 83 1.45 3.05 20.93
C VAL A 83 0.54 4.23 21.17
N VAL A 84 0.88 5.38 20.58
CA VAL A 84 0.19 6.66 20.80
C VAL A 84 -1.07 6.80 19.95
N GLU A 85 -1.01 6.30 18.70
CA GLU A 85 -2.15 6.41 17.77
C GLU A 85 -3.25 5.39 18.14
N PRO A 86 -4.53 5.72 17.82
CA PRO A 86 -5.60 4.74 17.94
C PRO A 86 -5.42 3.60 16.93
N VAL A 87 -6.07 2.49 17.18
CA VAL A 87 -6.22 1.44 16.16
C VAL A 87 -7.23 1.91 15.12
N PHE A 88 -6.92 1.70 13.84
CA PHE A 88 -7.77 2.07 12.72
C PHE A 88 -8.61 0.87 12.24
N TYR A 89 -9.75 1.15 11.63
CA TYR A 89 -10.47 0.17 10.85
C TYR A 89 -9.84 0.07 9.46
N GLY A 90 -9.19 -1.06 9.18
CA GLY A 90 -8.42 -1.25 7.94
C GLY A 90 -9.24 -1.81 6.78
N GLY A 91 -10.40 -2.44 7.04
CA GLY A 91 -11.27 -2.98 6.01
C GLY A 91 -12.10 -4.19 6.44
N PRO A 92 -12.97 -4.70 5.55
CA PRO A 92 -13.95 -5.73 5.88
C PRO A 92 -13.37 -7.14 6.03
N PHE A 93 -12.17 -7.40 5.46
CA PHE A 93 -11.56 -8.73 5.55
C PHE A 93 -10.89 -8.94 6.91
N SER A 94 -11.07 -10.10 7.50
CA SER A 94 -10.45 -10.51 8.77
C SER A 94 -10.61 -9.49 9.90
N ARG A 95 -11.82 -9.00 10.14
CA ARG A 95 -12.13 -7.94 11.14
C ARG A 95 -11.68 -8.25 12.56
N GLY A 96 -11.38 -9.50 12.88
CA GLY A 96 -10.82 -9.93 14.16
C GLY A 96 -9.29 -9.99 14.18
N ALA A 97 -8.63 -9.75 13.05
CA ALA A 97 -7.18 -9.80 12.95
C ALA A 97 -6.57 -8.38 13.01
N LEU A 98 -5.48 -8.26 13.76
CA LEU A 98 -4.63 -7.07 13.72
C LEU A 98 -3.70 -7.17 12.52
N VAL A 99 -3.53 -6.07 11.79
CA VAL A 99 -2.50 -5.87 10.77
C VAL A 99 -1.76 -4.57 11.05
N ALA A 100 -0.53 -4.44 10.56
CA ALA A 100 0.27 -3.26 10.79
C ALA A 100 0.90 -2.75 9.49
N LEU A 101 0.72 -1.46 9.19
CA LEU A 101 1.57 -0.73 8.25
C LEU A 101 2.84 -0.35 9.00
N VAL A 102 3.99 -0.76 8.48
CA VAL A 102 5.29 -0.58 9.14
C VAL A 102 6.22 0.22 8.24
N ARG A 103 6.75 1.31 8.77
CA ARG A 103 7.84 2.06 8.14
C ARG A 103 9.16 1.40 8.54
N ALA A 104 9.83 0.75 7.59
CA ALA A 104 11.10 0.06 7.82
C ALA A 104 11.93 -0.02 6.54
N ASP A 105 13.24 -0.02 6.65
CA ASP A 105 14.16 -0.19 5.51
C ASP A 105 14.16 -1.63 4.99
N GLU A 106 13.89 -2.59 5.88
CA GLU A 106 13.82 -4.02 5.59
C GLU A 106 12.51 -4.62 6.08
N ALA A 107 12.16 -5.81 5.58
CA ALA A 107 10.94 -6.50 5.99
C ALA A 107 10.94 -6.76 7.50
N PRO A 108 9.90 -6.33 8.25
CA PRO A 108 9.85 -6.45 9.70
C PRO A 108 9.74 -7.91 10.19
N GLY A 109 9.53 -8.85 9.27
CA GLY A 109 9.46 -10.27 9.57
C GLY A 109 8.61 -11.05 8.58
N ALA A 110 8.44 -12.33 8.85
CA ALA A 110 7.65 -13.23 8.00
C ALA A 110 6.18 -12.79 7.90
N GLY A 111 5.59 -12.93 6.71
CA GLY A 111 4.19 -12.56 6.45
C GLY A 111 4.00 -11.05 6.32
N SER A 112 5.06 -10.33 5.97
CA SER A 112 5.01 -8.94 5.54
C SER A 112 4.99 -8.87 4.02
N VAL A 113 4.21 -7.95 3.48
CA VAL A 113 4.13 -7.63 2.05
C VAL A 113 4.73 -6.25 1.86
N LEU A 114 5.72 -6.11 0.97
CA LEU A 114 6.25 -4.82 0.56
C LEU A 114 5.16 -4.08 -0.23
N LEU A 115 4.79 -2.89 0.19
CA LEU A 115 3.83 -2.05 -0.54
C LEU A 115 4.55 -1.04 -1.44
N MET A 116 5.58 -0.41 -0.91
CA MET A 116 6.50 0.49 -1.62
C MET A 116 7.80 0.57 -0.81
N LYS A 117 8.82 1.26 -1.34
CA LYS A 117 10.08 1.47 -0.61
C LYS A 117 9.81 1.96 0.80
N ASN A 118 10.38 1.27 1.78
CA ASN A 118 10.29 1.57 3.22
C ASN A 118 8.87 1.45 3.80
N LEU A 119 7.95 0.72 3.14
CA LEU A 119 6.60 0.51 3.64
C LEU A 119 6.18 -0.96 3.47
N TYR A 120 5.82 -1.58 4.57
CA TYR A 120 5.37 -2.97 4.62
C TYR A 120 4.00 -3.09 5.27
N LEU A 121 3.21 -4.07 4.85
CA LEU A 121 1.98 -4.49 5.53
C LEU A 121 2.21 -5.87 6.15
N ALA A 122 2.22 -5.92 7.47
CA ALA A 122 2.43 -7.14 8.25
C ALA A 122 1.10 -7.76 8.68
N PHE A 123 1.01 -9.10 8.55
CA PHE A 123 -0.20 -9.87 8.83
C PHE A 123 -0.02 -10.90 9.95
N ARG A 124 1.21 -11.33 10.23
CA ARG A 124 1.47 -12.37 11.24
C ARG A 124 1.60 -11.78 12.63
N ALA A 125 0.91 -12.40 13.60
CA ALA A 125 0.93 -11.98 14.99
C ALA A 125 2.36 -11.81 15.52
N ASN A 126 3.23 -12.80 15.36
CA ASN A 126 4.61 -12.72 15.83
C ASN A 126 5.42 -11.55 15.24
N THR A 127 5.18 -11.23 13.97
CA THR A 127 5.83 -10.07 13.33
C THR A 127 5.28 -8.77 13.89
N ILE A 128 3.96 -8.69 14.10
CA ILE A 128 3.31 -7.51 14.67
C ILE A 128 3.73 -7.32 16.12
N ASP A 129 3.80 -8.39 16.92
CA ASP A 129 4.29 -8.34 18.29
C ASP A 129 5.72 -7.82 18.35
N HIS A 130 6.59 -8.32 17.48
CA HIS A 130 7.97 -7.83 17.38
C HIS A 130 8.03 -6.32 17.05
N VAL A 131 7.21 -5.83 16.12
CA VAL A 131 7.11 -4.40 15.79
C VAL A 131 6.61 -3.59 17.00
N ILE A 132 5.61 -4.08 17.72
CA ILE A 132 5.07 -3.42 18.92
C ILE A 132 6.16 -3.33 20.02
N GLU A 133 6.96 -4.37 20.17
CA GLU A 133 8.03 -4.42 21.18
C GLU A 133 9.23 -3.52 20.85
N THR A 134 9.59 -3.43 19.57
CA THR A 134 10.85 -2.78 19.13
C THR A 134 10.64 -1.36 18.59
N THR A 135 9.64 -1.16 17.75
CA THR A 135 9.39 0.10 17.03
C THR A 135 7.91 0.49 17.00
N PRO A 136 7.24 0.57 18.18
CA PRO A 136 5.78 0.69 18.28
C PRO A 136 5.18 1.89 17.54
N ASN A 137 5.92 2.98 17.41
CA ASN A 137 5.45 4.23 16.80
C ASN A 137 5.96 4.43 15.36
N GLU A 138 6.75 3.49 14.82
CA GLU A 138 7.07 3.41 13.39
C GLU A 138 6.03 2.60 12.60
N ALA A 139 4.94 2.24 13.25
CA ALA A 139 3.85 1.49 12.65
C ALA A 139 2.49 2.08 12.99
N ARG A 140 1.52 1.87 12.09
CA ARG A 140 0.10 2.12 12.32
C ARG A 140 -0.65 0.80 12.32
N TYR A 141 -1.54 0.63 13.28
CA TYR A 141 -2.22 -0.64 13.54
C TYR A 141 -3.69 -0.58 13.11
N PHE A 142 -4.15 -1.65 12.48
CA PHE A 142 -5.48 -1.75 11.91
C PHE A 142 -6.17 -3.04 12.34
N VAL A 143 -7.49 -3.01 12.46
CA VAL A 143 -8.33 -4.20 12.51
C VAL A 143 -8.92 -4.43 11.12
N GLY A 144 -8.65 -5.61 10.57
CA GLY A 144 -9.02 -5.95 9.19
C GLY A 144 -8.19 -5.25 8.12
N TYR A 145 -8.45 -5.64 6.89
CA TYR A 145 -7.79 -5.11 5.69
C TYR A 145 -8.72 -5.18 4.49
N VAL A 146 -8.29 -4.65 3.35
CA VAL A 146 -8.98 -4.77 2.06
C VAL A 146 -8.16 -5.68 1.15
N GLY A 147 -8.82 -6.53 0.40
CA GLY A 147 -8.21 -7.41 -0.58
C GLY A 147 -9.00 -7.43 -1.88
N TRP A 148 -8.31 -7.51 -3.00
CA TRP A 148 -8.88 -7.64 -4.33
C TRP A 148 -8.31 -8.89 -5.01
N ARG A 149 -9.16 -9.60 -5.74
CA ARG A 149 -8.73 -10.67 -6.63
C ARG A 149 -8.00 -10.09 -7.84
N PRO A 150 -7.25 -10.91 -8.60
CA PRO A 150 -6.65 -10.46 -9.86
C PRO A 150 -7.68 -9.77 -10.77
N GLY A 151 -7.37 -8.55 -11.21
CA GLY A 151 -8.24 -7.74 -12.09
C GLY A 151 -9.40 -7.02 -11.40
N GLU A 152 -9.75 -7.34 -10.16
CA GLU A 152 -10.91 -6.75 -9.47
C GLU A 152 -10.73 -5.25 -9.21
N LEU A 153 -9.58 -4.85 -8.65
CA LEU A 153 -9.27 -3.44 -8.42
C LEU A 153 -9.26 -2.64 -9.73
N ARG A 154 -8.65 -3.18 -10.79
CA ARG A 154 -8.66 -2.56 -12.11
C ARG A 154 -10.08 -2.33 -12.60
N GLY A 155 -10.96 -3.34 -12.49
CA GLY A 155 -12.37 -3.20 -12.88
C GLY A 155 -13.13 -2.16 -12.06
N GLU A 156 -12.78 -1.95 -10.78
CA GLU A 156 -13.37 -0.89 -9.95
C GLU A 156 -12.89 0.50 -10.37
N ILE A 157 -11.59 0.65 -10.68
CA ILE A 157 -11.00 1.89 -11.20
C ILE A 157 -11.63 2.25 -12.56
N ASP A 158 -11.73 1.30 -13.47
CA ASP A 158 -12.31 1.50 -14.82
C ASP A 158 -13.79 1.92 -14.74
N ARG A 159 -14.53 1.49 -13.71
CA ARG A 159 -15.91 1.95 -13.42
C ARG A 159 -15.95 3.30 -12.70
N GLY A 160 -14.81 3.92 -12.43
CA GLY A 160 -14.74 5.22 -11.77
C GLY A 160 -15.11 5.19 -10.28
N LEU A 161 -15.03 4.03 -9.61
CA LEU A 161 -15.29 3.93 -8.17
C LEU A 161 -14.17 4.54 -7.33
N TRP A 162 -12.96 4.59 -7.88
CA TRP A 162 -11.77 5.14 -7.24
C TRP A 162 -11.13 6.22 -8.10
N THR A 163 -10.65 7.26 -7.45
CA THR A 163 -9.65 8.15 -8.02
C THR A 163 -8.29 7.68 -7.50
N VAL A 164 -7.35 7.47 -8.40
CA VAL A 164 -5.99 7.01 -8.07
C VAL A 164 -5.06 8.21 -7.90
N ALA A 165 -4.20 8.16 -6.90
CA ALA A 165 -3.11 9.10 -6.68
C ALA A 165 -1.84 8.33 -6.26
N ASN A 166 -0.68 8.97 -6.41
CA ASN A 166 0.60 8.40 -5.98
C ASN A 166 0.61 8.22 -4.46
N ALA A 167 1.20 7.11 -4.02
CA ALA A 167 1.41 6.88 -2.59
C ALA A 167 2.57 7.75 -2.08
N ASP A 168 2.38 8.28 -0.88
CA ASP A 168 3.36 9.07 -0.16
C ASP A 168 3.35 8.69 1.31
N LEU A 169 4.54 8.50 1.89
CA LEU A 169 4.69 8.06 3.29
C LEU A 169 4.12 9.08 4.28
N ASP A 170 4.27 10.38 4.00
CA ASP A 170 3.77 11.42 4.91
C ASP A 170 2.24 11.45 4.91
N LEU A 171 1.62 11.22 3.75
CA LEU A 171 0.17 11.04 3.64
C LEU A 171 -0.29 9.78 4.38
N ILE A 172 0.39 8.66 4.18
CA ILE A 172 0.04 7.35 4.76
C ILE A 172 0.14 7.38 6.28
N PHE A 173 1.14 8.06 6.84
CA PHE A 173 1.35 8.19 8.28
C PHE A 173 0.84 9.52 8.86
N ARG A 174 0.02 10.26 8.13
CA ARG A 174 -0.58 11.50 8.59
C ARG A 174 -1.44 11.24 9.82
N LYS A 175 -1.12 11.90 10.93
CA LYS A 175 -1.78 11.68 12.24
C LYS A 175 -3.23 12.12 12.23
N ASP A 176 -3.49 13.33 11.72
CA ASP A 176 -4.85 13.85 11.59
C ASP A 176 -5.41 13.43 10.24
N THR A 177 -6.40 12.57 10.27
CA THR A 177 -7.10 12.05 9.09
C THR A 177 -8.51 12.61 8.95
N GLU A 178 -8.91 13.57 9.80
CA GLU A 178 -10.19 14.28 9.67
C GLU A 178 -10.18 15.11 8.38
N GLY A 179 -11.23 15.02 7.59
CA GLY A 179 -11.33 15.74 6.30
C GLY A 179 -10.37 15.26 5.21
N LEU A 180 -9.58 14.19 5.45
CA LEU A 180 -8.59 13.71 4.49
C LEU A 180 -9.22 13.32 3.14
N TRP A 181 -10.39 12.68 3.15
CA TRP A 181 -11.07 12.30 1.93
C TRP A 181 -11.51 13.51 1.11
N GLU A 182 -12.10 14.52 1.77
CA GLU A 182 -12.56 15.76 1.13
C GLU A 182 -11.39 16.53 0.53
N GLU A 183 -10.28 16.64 1.26
CA GLU A 183 -9.05 17.30 0.83
C GLU A 183 -8.51 16.67 -0.45
N LEU A 184 -8.28 15.35 -0.45
CA LEU A 184 -7.73 14.64 -1.59
C LEU A 184 -8.69 14.63 -2.79
N LEU A 185 -9.99 14.54 -2.54
CA LEU A 185 -10.99 14.64 -3.60
C LEU A 185 -10.97 16.00 -4.28
N GLN A 186 -10.81 17.09 -3.52
CA GLN A 186 -10.68 18.43 -4.09
C GLN A 186 -9.37 18.61 -4.85
N GLN A 187 -8.26 18.10 -4.33
CA GLN A 187 -6.97 18.12 -5.03
C GLN A 187 -7.06 17.40 -6.38
N SER A 188 -7.66 16.22 -6.41
CA SER A 188 -7.82 15.44 -7.65
C SER A 188 -8.68 16.16 -8.70
N LYS A 189 -9.71 16.91 -8.28
CA LYS A 189 -10.53 17.73 -9.17
C LYS A 189 -9.74 18.90 -9.77
N ARG A 190 -8.88 19.56 -8.98
CA ARG A 190 -8.04 20.66 -9.44
C ARG A 190 -7.04 20.19 -10.50
N ILE A 191 -6.39 19.04 -10.29
CA ILE A 191 -5.45 18.44 -11.24
C ILE A 191 -6.16 18.12 -12.56
N ARG A 192 -7.36 17.54 -12.52
CA ARG A 192 -8.15 17.24 -13.74
C ARG A 192 -8.67 18.49 -14.46
N ALA A 193 -8.88 19.59 -13.75
CA ALA A 193 -9.36 20.86 -14.34
C ALA A 193 -8.23 21.71 -14.93
N ALA A 194 -6.95 21.34 -14.72
CA ALA A 194 -5.77 21.99 -15.27
C ALA A 194 -5.17 21.09 -16.37
N PRO A 195 -5.67 21.14 -17.62
CA PRO A 195 -5.33 20.20 -18.69
C PRO A 195 -3.87 20.24 -19.15
N ASP A 196 -3.10 21.26 -18.75
CA ASP A 196 -1.71 21.48 -19.18
C ASP A 196 -0.65 20.91 -18.21
N LEU A 197 -1.04 20.26 -17.10
CA LEU A 197 -0.07 19.54 -16.29
C LEU A 197 0.02 18.09 -16.81
N PRO A 198 1.20 17.62 -17.26
CA PRO A 198 1.38 16.21 -17.60
C PRO A 198 1.06 15.35 -16.37
N LEU A 199 0.24 14.32 -16.57
CA LEU A 199 0.05 13.28 -15.56
C LEU A 199 1.43 12.73 -15.19
N PRO A 200 1.72 12.53 -13.91
CA PRO A 200 2.95 11.86 -13.51
C PRO A 200 3.05 10.51 -14.24
N ALA A 201 4.17 10.26 -14.90
CA ALA A 201 4.40 9.07 -15.72
C ALA A 201 4.19 7.76 -14.92
N ASP A 202 4.29 7.85 -13.61
CA ASP A 202 4.24 6.76 -12.65
C ASP A 202 2.83 6.16 -12.49
N VAL A 203 1.78 6.95 -12.74
CA VAL A 203 0.37 6.45 -12.64
C VAL A 203 0.03 5.52 -13.80
N GLU A 204 0.62 5.72 -14.97
CA GLU A 204 0.35 4.89 -16.16
C GLU A 204 1.00 3.48 -16.01
N ILE A 205 2.11 3.39 -15.29
CA ILE A 205 2.83 2.14 -15.04
C ILE A 205 2.11 1.27 -14.01
N ALA A 206 1.52 1.87 -12.97
CA ALA A 206 0.81 1.14 -11.92
C ALA A 206 -0.51 0.49 -12.38
N LEU A 207 -0.96 0.81 -13.59
CA LEU A 207 -2.23 0.31 -14.15
C LEU A 207 -2.05 -0.77 -15.24
N ARG A 208 -0.82 -1.13 -15.60
CA ARG A 208 -0.51 -2.21 -16.55
C ARG A 208 -0.27 -3.51 -15.84
#